data_fa3b182112d971dbf9ed9aba6843f6ce
#
_entry.id   fa3b182112d971dbf9ed9aba6843f6ce
#
_cell.length_a   1.000
_cell.length_b   1.000
_cell.length_c   1.000
_cell.angle_alpha   90.00
_cell.angle_beta   90.00
_cell.angle_gamma   90.00
#
_symmetry.space_group_name_H-M   'P 1'
#
loop_
_entity.id
_entity.type
_entity.pdbx_description
1 polymer ?
#
loop_
_entity_poly.entity_id
_entity_poly.type
_entity_poly.pdbx_seq_one_letter_code
_entity_poly.pdbx_strand_id
1 'polypeptide(L)'
;MVTTQQAGAPLFTQYLESNEAGRRLINLTGISSLEDIRLDLSHLRLDTQARLLGFKQPDLDSGPILIIAPHPDDAELAAFGLYAQHPDNTWIVTLTPGERLKKLDKQYWPNMDDSQEEASRRKGFIRAWNSATTPLLAGVPAQQLVMLGYFNDTLAALYSDPDVPQPSHSARDVTPDTFRQWNHLALPNDGQATNTGRCLQQDLIALLDLIKPTTVITPHPELDPHTDHIAATEHLLAAMRESEHSPETMLLYANHLKSTRGFPRGPAHAAAGVWPTQMATSRLGEWRLMSTRLDLETQKQKALALHSMHDLGGKPGLERRWKRQLMRWLSGVPPHQWKEYGGHDYFQTHVKAHEVFCSIQLKW
;
A
#
# COMPACT_ATOMS: atom_id res chain seq x y z
N MET A 1 -8.68 -17.35 16.53
CA MET A 1 -7.35 -17.40 15.89
C MET A 1 -7.15 -18.77 15.26
N VAL A 2 -6.45 -18.81 14.14
CA VAL A 2 -6.04 -20.07 13.49
C VAL A 2 -4.51 -20.06 13.42
N THR A 3 -3.87 -21.01 14.08
CA THR A 3 -2.42 -21.20 13.99
C THR A 3 -2.13 -22.35 13.05
N THR A 4 -1.41 -22.05 11.97
CA THR A 4 -0.92 -23.06 11.03
C THR A 4 0.36 -23.66 11.57
N GLN A 5 0.40 -24.99 11.67
CA GLN A 5 1.58 -25.77 12.03
C GLN A 5 2.03 -26.62 10.86
N GLN A 6 3.32 -26.86 10.77
CA GLN A 6 3.91 -27.82 9.84
C GLN A 6 4.96 -28.64 10.59
N ALA A 7 4.92 -29.96 10.42
CA ALA A 7 5.79 -30.89 11.13
C ALA A 7 5.83 -30.68 12.66
N GLY A 8 4.70 -30.31 13.25
CA GLY A 8 4.56 -30.05 14.70
C GLY A 8 5.05 -28.69 15.18
N ALA A 9 5.60 -27.84 14.31
CA ALA A 9 6.05 -26.50 14.67
C ALA A 9 5.05 -25.41 14.17
N PRO A 10 4.73 -24.39 14.98
CA PRO A 10 3.90 -23.29 14.55
C PRO A 10 4.64 -22.44 13.52
N LEU A 11 3.97 -22.12 12.40
CA LEU A 11 4.53 -21.25 11.37
C LEU A 11 4.04 -19.81 11.51
N PHE A 12 2.72 -19.63 11.59
CA PHE A 12 2.08 -18.32 11.72
C PHE A 12 0.65 -18.45 12.24
N THR A 13 0.14 -17.36 12.79
CA THR A 13 -1.23 -17.28 13.30
C THR A 13 -2.02 -16.23 12.54
N GLN A 14 -3.19 -16.61 12.02
CA GLN A 14 -4.14 -15.69 11.40
C GLN A 14 -5.25 -15.33 12.38
N TYR A 15 -5.62 -14.07 12.42
CA TYR A 15 -6.67 -13.52 13.25
C TYR A 15 -7.91 -13.27 12.40
N LEU A 16 -9.04 -13.78 12.85
CA LEU A 16 -10.33 -13.62 12.19
C LEU A 16 -11.25 -12.69 12.99
N GLU A 17 -12.34 -12.26 12.39
CA GLU A 17 -13.37 -11.45 13.02
C GLU A 17 -13.97 -12.18 14.22
N SER A 18 -14.33 -11.43 15.25
CA SER A 18 -15.06 -11.94 16.41
C SER A 18 -16.57 -11.88 16.16
N ASN A 19 -17.29 -12.87 16.66
CA ASN A 19 -18.75 -12.94 16.63
C ASN A 19 -19.38 -12.94 15.22
N GLU A 20 -18.65 -13.39 14.23
CA GLU A 20 -19.13 -13.53 12.86
C GLU A 20 -19.03 -14.98 12.40
N ALA A 21 -20.08 -15.46 11.73
CA ALA A 21 -20.11 -16.75 11.04
C ALA A 21 -19.96 -16.55 9.54
N GLY A 22 -19.39 -17.52 8.84
CA GLY A 22 -19.28 -17.52 7.39
C GLY A 22 -17.94 -18.07 6.89
N ARG A 23 -17.79 -18.09 5.58
CA ARG A 23 -16.55 -18.55 4.94
C ARG A 23 -15.41 -17.60 5.19
N ARG A 24 -14.23 -18.14 5.48
CA ARG A 24 -12.96 -17.40 5.61
C ARG A 24 -11.87 -18.10 4.84
N LEU A 25 -10.92 -17.33 4.32
CA LEU A 25 -9.73 -17.86 3.70
C LEU A 25 -8.61 -17.88 4.74
N ILE A 26 -8.01 -19.04 4.92
CA ILE A 26 -6.79 -19.19 5.72
C ILE A 26 -5.61 -19.17 4.76
N ASN A 27 -4.70 -18.23 4.96
CA ASN A 27 -3.53 -18.08 4.13
C ASN A 27 -2.51 -19.18 4.46
N LEU A 28 -2.17 -20.01 3.48
CA LEU A 28 -1.19 -21.08 3.59
C LEU A 28 0.09 -20.78 2.79
N THR A 29 0.28 -19.57 2.29
CA THR A 29 1.49 -19.20 1.52
C THR A 29 2.74 -19.37 2.36
N GLY A 30 3.74 -20.04 1.79
CA GLY A 30 5.03 -20.28 2.44
C GLY A 30 5.10 -21.57 3.25
N ILE A 31 4.09 -22.44 3.18
CA ILE A 31 4.24 -23.83 3.61
C ILE A 31 5.07 -24.61 2.58
N SER A 32 5.91 -25.52 3.05
CA SER A 32 6.79 -26.31 2.16
C SER A 32 6.08 -27.55 1.59
N SER A 33 5.06 -28.06 2.27
CA SER A 33 4.28 -29.22 1.85
C SER A 33 2.87 -29.14 2.41
N LEU A 34 1.90 -29.76 1.74
CA LEU A 34 0.54 -29.96 2.27
C LEU A 34 0.47 -31.13 3.25
N GLU A 35 1.51 -31.97 3.30
CA GLU A 35 1.63 -33.04 4.27
C GLU A 35 1.96 -32.45 5.66
N ASP A 36 1.44 -33.08 6.70
CA ASP A 36 1.66 -32.69 8.10
C ASP A 36 1.21 -31.26 8.48
N ILE A 37 0.30 -30.68 7.71
CA ILE A 37 -0.32 -29.41 8.11
C ILE A 37 -1.38 -29.68 9.16
N ARG A 38 -1.30 -28.92 10.26
CA ARG A 38 -2.33 -28.85 11.28
C ARG A 38 -2.79 -27.41 11.49
N LEU A 39 -4.08 -27.25 11.75
CA LEU A 39 -4.68 -25.97 12.11
C LEU A 39 -5.14 -26.03 13.54
N ASP A 40 -4.45 -25.32 14.42
CA ASP A 40 -4.88 -25.16 15.81
C ASP A 40 -5.85 -23.99 15.91
N LEU A 41 -6.98 -24.24 16.54
CA LEU A 41 -8.08 -23.29 16.66
C LEU A 41 -8.17 -22.75 18.08
N SER A 42 -8.23 -21.42 18.21
CA SER A 42 -8.43 -20.77 19.50
C SER A 42 -9.62 -19.80 19.40
N HIS A 43 -10.62 -20.02 20.23
CA HIS A 43 -11.85 -19.23 20.30
C HIS A 43 -12.66 -19.17 18.97
N LEU A 44 -12.61 -20.24 18.20
CA LEU A 44 -13.42 -20.40 16.99
C LEU A 44 -13.74 -21.87 16.74
N ARG A 45 -14.74 -22.11 15.91
CA ARG A 45 -15.11 -23.44 15.39
C ARG A 45 -15.04 -23.39 13.87
N LEU A 46 -14.46 -24.40 13.27
CA LEU A 46 -14.53 -24.64 11.83
C LEU A 46 -15.55 -25.73 11.54
N ASP A 47 -16.10 -25.68 10.35
CA ASP A 47 -16.89 -26.80 9.81
C ASP A 47 -15.98 -28.03 9.61
N THR A 48 -16.57 -29.18 9.48
CA THR A 48 -15.87 -30.46 9.26
C THR A 48 -15.26 -30.56 7.86
N GLN A 49 -15.65 -29.68 6.96
CA GLN A 49 -15.14 -29.64 5.58
C GLN A 49 -14.46 -28.32 5.31
N ALA A 50 -13.27 -28.37 4.70
CA ALA A 50 -12.53 -27.25 4.17
C ALA A 50 -12.25 -27.49 2.68
N ARG A 51 -12.16 -26.40 1.91
CA ARG A 51 -11.76 -26.43 0.51
C ARG A 51 -10.37 -25.82 0.37
N LEU A 52 -9.44 -26.58 -0.21
CA LEU A 52 -8.14 -26.05 -0.59
C LEU A 52 -8.27 -25.31 -1.93
N LEU A 53 -7.74 -24.09 -1.98
CA LEU A 53 -7.68 -23.27 -3.19
C LEU A 53 -6.21 -23.02 -3.53
N GLY A 54 -5.80 -23.43 -4.73
CA GLY A 54 -4.49 -23.16 -5.29
C GLY A 54 -4.59 -22.14 -6.42
N PHE A 55 -3.72 -21.13 -6.39
CA PHE A 55 -3.62 -20.10 -7.43
C PHE A 55 -2.22 -20.12 -8.03
N LYS A 56 -2.13 -20.13 -9.36
CA LYS A 56 -0.85 -19.91 -10.03
C LYS A 56 -0.41 -18.47 -9.74
N GLN A 57 0.77 -18.31 -9.18
CA GLN A 57 1.36 -16.99 -8.96
C GLN A 57 1.90 -16.41 -10.26
N PRO A 58 1.87 -15.08 -10.46
CA PRO A 58 2.56 -14.44 -11.57
C PRO A 58 4.07 -14.64 -11.43
N ASP A 59 4.75 -14.63 -12.55
CA ASP A 59 6.20 -14.63 -12.61
C ASP A 59 6.71 -13.19 -12.49
N LEU A 60 7.18 -12.81 -11.31
CA LEU A 60 7.67 -11.46 -11.02
C LEU A 60 9.13 -11.24 -11.48
N ASP A 61 9.81 -12.28 -11.90
CA ASP A 61 11.17 -12.20 -12.44
C ASP A 61 11.18 -12.09 -13.97
N SER A 62 10.02 -12.23 -14.62
CA SER A 62 9.90 -12.20 -16.09
C SER A 62 10.11 -10.80 -16.71
N GLY A 63 10.10 -9.74 -15.92
CA GLY A 63 10.28 -8.37 -16.39
C GLY A 63 10.05 -7.32 -15.30
N PRO A 64 10.04 -6.02 -15.67
CA PRO A 64 9.88 -4.97 -14.69
C PRO A 64 8.51 -5.01 -14.00
N ILE A 65 8.53 -4.64 -12.72
CA ILE A 65 7.34 -4.44 -11.87
C ILE A 65 7.17 -2.95 -11.69
N LEU A 66 5.98 -2.43 -11.99
CA LEU A 66 5.62 -1.04 -11.76
C LEU A 66 4.62 -0.92 -10.62
N ILE A 67 5.00 -0.27 -9.53
CA ILE A 67 4.12 0.03 -8.40
C ILE A 67 3.63 1.47 -8.51
N ILE A 68 2.32 1.66 -8.55
CA ILE A 68 1.66 2.96 -8.46
C ILE A 68 1.26 3.20 -7.01
N ALA A 69 1.86 4.21 -6.40
CA ALA A 69 1.56 4.68 -5.06
C ALA A 69 0.85 6.04 -5.15
N PRO A 70 -0.42 6.16 -4.78
CA PRO A 70 -1.11 7.45 -4.72
C PRO A 70 -0.38 8.47 -3.84
N HIS A 71 0.15 8.03 -2.70
CA HIS A 71 0.87 8.86 -1.73
C HIS A 71 2.19 8.19 -1.32
N PRO A 72 3.17 8.96 -0.79
CA PRO A 72 4.34 8.41 -0.12
C PRO A 72 3.89 7.60 1.11
N ASP A 73 4.18 6.34 1.17
CA ASP A 73 3.84 5.30 2.15
C ASP A 73 2.98 4.14 1.59
N ASP A 74 2.21 4.36 0.54
CA ASP A 74 1.30 3.34 0.03
C ASP A 74 2.03 2.09 -0.48
N ALA A 75 3.15 2.26 -1.18
CA ALA A 75 3.97 1.16 -1.66
C ALA A 75 4.59 0.37 -0.49
N GLU A 76 5.10 1.06 0.54
CA GLU A 76 5.70 0.45 1.72
C GLU A 76 4.68 -0.30 2.56
N LEU A 77 3.49 0.25 2.71
CA LEU A 77 2.40 -0.39 3.45
C LEU A 77 1.93 -1.67 2.74
N ALA A 78 1.80 -1.63 1.42
CA ALA A 78 1.22 -2.71 0.62
C ALA A 78 2.21 -3.78 0.19
N ALA A 79 3.41 -3.39 -0.27
CA ALA A 79 4.26 -4.21 -1.11
C ALA A 79 5.76 -4.19 -0.75
N PHE A 80 6.13 -3.71 0.45
CA PHE A 80 7.54 -3.64 0.86
C PHE A 80 8.26 -4.98 0.72
N GLY A 81 7.65 -6.06 1.19
CA GLY A 81 8.24 -7.40 1.12
C GLY A 81 8.34 -7.93 -0.30
N LEU A 82 7.37 -7.59 -1.15
CA LEU A 82 7.40 -7.96 -2.55
C LEU A 82 8.58 -7.26 -3.25
N TYR A 83 8.70 -5.94 -3.13
CA TYR A 83 9.77 -5.22 -3.83
C TYR A 83 11.15 -5.45 -3.20
N ALA A 84 11.24 -5.79 -1.91
CA ALA A 84 12.49 -6.20 -1.28
C ALA A 84 13.00 -7.56 -1.80
N GLN A 85 12.12 -8.41 -2.33
CA GLN A 85 12.50 -9.66 -3.00
C GLN A 85 12.90 -9.47 -4.47
N HIS A 86 12.45 -8.38 -5.11
CA HIS A 86 12.69 -8.07 -6.53
C HIS A 86 13.17 -6.62 -6.73
N PRO A 87 14.19 -6.14 -5.97
CA PRO A 87 14.53 -4.72 -5.95
C PRO A 87 14.98 -4.18 -7.30
N ASP A 88 15.81 -4.93 -8.03
CA ASP A 88 16.36 -4.51 -9.31
C ASP A 88 15.31 -4.42 -10.44
N ASN A 89 14.20 -5.15 -10.30
CA ASN A 89 13.10 -5.15 -11.26
C ASN A 89 11.97 -4.17 -10.91
N THR A 90 12.01 -3.54 -9.73
CA THR A 90 10.88 -2.76 -9.22
C THR A 90 11.05 -1.28 -9.48
N TRP A 91 10.05 -0.68 -10.12
CA TRP A 91 9.84 0.75 -10.23
C TRP A 91 8.71 1.18 -9.30
N ILE A 92 8.90 2.29 -8.58
CA ILE A 92 7.87 2.87 -7.72
C ILE A 92 7.58 4.28 -8.21
N VAL A 93 6.33 4.51 -8.64
CA VAL A 93 5.83 5.80 -9.10
C VAL A 93 4.82 6.31 -8.10
N THR A 94 5.20 7.38 -7.39
CA THR A 94 4.33 8.07 -6.43
C THR A 94 3.64 9.24 -7.12
N LEU A 95 2.30 9.25 -7.12
CA LEU A 95 1.53 10.23 -7.88
C LEU A 95 1.50 11.60 -7.21
N THR A 96 1.31 11.63 -5.88
CA THR A 96 1.20 12.88 -5.11
C THR A 96 2.19 12.92 -3.96
N PRO A 97 2.69 14.10 -3.57
CA PRO A 97 3.54 14.23 -2.38
C PRO A 97 2.75 14.13 -1.06
N GLY A 98 1.42 14.05 -1.11
CA GLY A 98 0.59 14.03 0.09
C GLY A 98 0.71 15.32 0.91
N GLU A 99 0.85 16.46 0.25
CA GLU A 99 1.16 17.77 0.85
C GLU A 99 0.02 18.33 1.69
N ARG A 100 -1.22 17.89 1.46
CA ARG A 100 -2.39 18.46 2.11
C ARG A 100 -2.25 18.46 3.63
N LEU A 101 -2.36 19.65 4.22
CA LEU A 101 -2.42 19.89 5.66
C LEU A 101 -3.75 20.55 6.01
N LYS A 102 -4.58 19.89 6.81
CA LYS A 102 -5.94 20.40 7.15
C LYS A 102 -5.92 21.56 8.12
N LYS A 103 -4.90 21.67 8.97
CA LYS A 103 -4.75 22.67 10.00
C LYS A 103 -3.28 22.89 10.32
N LEU A 104 -2.88 24.12 10.61
CA LEU A 104 -1.49 24.48 10.94
C LEU A 104 -0.97 23.74 12.19
N ASP A 105 -1.82 23.47 13.18
CA ASP A 105 -1.44 22.71 14.39
C ASP A 105 -1.04 21.25 14.11
N LYS A 106 -1.20 20.77 12.87
CA LYS A 106 -0.80 19.44 12.40
C LYS A 106 0.52 19.44 11.62
N GLN A 107 1.24 20.57 11.59
CA GLN A 107 2.58 20.60 11.03
C GLN A 107 3.52 19.63 11.77
N TYR A 108 4.56 19.15 11.11
CA TYR A 108 5.44 18.13 11.68
C TYR A 108 6.18 18.58 12.93
N TRP A 109 6.56 19.83 12.98
CA TRP A 109 7.22 20.41 14.13
C TRP A 109 6.43 21.62 14.62
N PRO A 110 6.01 21.67 15.88
CA PRO A 110 5.23 22.79 16.42
C PRO A 110 5.92 24.14 16.19
N ASN A 111 5.19 25.10 15.67
CA ASN A 111 5.67 26.47 15.42
C ASN A 111 6.87 26.58 14.45
N MET A 112 7.02 25.63 13.53
CA MET A 112 8.05 25.71 12.50
C MET A 112 7.68 26.69 11.38
N ASP A 113 6.44 26.67 10.96
CA ASP A 113 5.88 27.54 9.92
C ASP A 113 4.76 28.40 10.51
N ASP A 114 4.64 29.64 10.01
CA ASP A 114 3.65 30.61 10.46
C ASP A 114 2.33 30.51 9.68
N SER A 115 2.34 29.85 8.53
CA SER A 115 1.15 29.66 7.69
C SER A 115 0.89 28.20 7.37
N GLN A 116 -0.38 27.88 7.09
CA GLN A 116 -0.77 26.54 6.65
C GLN A 116 -0.20 26.22 5.27
N GLU A 117 -0.06 27.21 4.41
CA GLU A 117 0.48 27.08 3.06
C GLU A 117 1.95 26.65 3.09
N GLU A 118 2.77 27.29 3.92
CA GLU A 118 4.18 26.96 4.11
C GLU A 118 4.34 25.58 4.74
N ALA A 119 3.61 25.30 5.81
CA ALA A 119 3.61 24.02 6.48
C ALA A 119 3.18 22.88 5.53
N SER A 120 2.19 23.13 4.66
CA SER A 120 1.72 22.19 3.64
C SER A 120 2.80 21.92 2.58
N ARG A 121 3.42 22.97 2.06
CA ARG A 121 4.53 22.85 1.12
C ARG A 121 5.69 22.06 1.73
N ARG A 122 6.08 22.37 2.96
CA ARG A 122 7.14 21.65 3.70
C ARG A 122 6.79 20.18 3.91
N LYS A 123 5.54 19.90 4.26
CA LYS A 123 5.02 18.52 4.36
C LYS A 123 5.22 17.78 3.03
N GLY A 124 4.83 18.37 1.91
CA GLY A 124 5.01 17.78 0.58
C GLY A 124 6.47 17.48 0.27
N PHE A 125 7.40 18.38 0.58
CA PHE A 125 8.83 18.15 0.40
C PHE A 125 9.34 16.95 1.20
N ILE A 126 8.99 16.88 2.48
CA ILE A 126 9.47 15.79 3.35
C ILE A 126 8.90 14.44 2.87
N ARG A 127 7.64 14.41 2.48
CA ARG A 127 7.02 13.18 1.96
C ARG A 127 7.58 12.77 0.59
N ALA A 128 7.82 13.72 -0.32
CA ALA A 128 8.50 13.43 -1.57
C ALA A 128 9.93 12.90 -1.36
N TRP A 129 10.66 13.45 -0.37
CA TRP A 129 11.94 12.89 0.07
C TRP A 129 11.78 11.45 0.60
N ASN A 130 10.74 11.15 1.38
CA ASN A 130 10.49 9.80 1.87
C ASN A 130 10.26 8.82 0.70
N SER A 131 9.45 9.17 -0.31
CA SER A 131 9.24 8.28 -1.47
C SER A 131 10.50 8.05 -2.30
N ALA A 132 11.43 9.03 -2.34
CA ALA A 132 12.71 8.90 -3.03
C ALA A 132 13.78 8.13 -2.25
N THR A 133 13.61 7.95 -0.94
CA THR A 133 14.68 7.39 -0.09
C THR A 133 14.29 6.14 0.67
N THR A 134 13.04 6.00 1.09
CA THR A 134 12.62 4.84 1.90
C THR A 134 12.80 3.51 1.15
N PRO A 135 12.45 3.38 -0.15
CA PRO A 135 12.64 2.11 -0.86
C PRO A 135 14.10 1.70 -1.05
N LEU A 136 15.05 2.63 -0.93
CA LEU A 136 16.49 2.32 -0.93
C LEU A 136 16.88 1.35 0.20
N LEU A 137 16.13 1.36 1.32
CA LEU A 137 16.33 0.42 2.42
C LEU A 137 16.11 -1.04 2.01
N ALA A 138 15.32 -1.26 0.97
CA ALA A 138 15.07 -2.58 0.40
C ALA A 138 15.94 -2.86 -0.83
N GLY A 139 16.83 -1.94 -1.21
CA GLY A 139 17.74 -2.10 -2.34
C GLY A 139 17.20 -1.63 -3.68
N VAL A 140 15.99 -1.04 -3.75
CA VAL A 140 15.45 -0.50 -5.01
C VAL A 140 16.35 0.64 -5.49
N PRO A 141 16.86 0.63 -6.73
CA PRO A 141 17.73 1.67 -7.25
C PRO A 141 17.05 3.05 -7.29
N ALA A 142 17.77 4.12 -6.92
CA ALA A 142 17.21 5.48 -6.91
C ALA A 142 16.62 5.91 -8.27
N GLN A 143 17.19 5.41 -9.36
CA GLN A 143 16.73 5.67 -10.74
C GLN A 143 15.33 5.12 -11.04
N GLN A 144 14.86 4.18 -10.22
CA GLN A 144 13.56 3.52 -10.34
C GLN A 144 12.50 4.13 -9.42
N LEU A 145 12.84 5.20 -8.69
CA LEU A 145 11.94 5.92 -7.78
C LEU A 145 11.52 7.24 -8.41
N VAL A 146 10.22 7.40 -8.68
CA VAL A 146 9.69 8.55 -9.41
C VAL A 146 8.56 9.21 -8.62
N MET A 147 8.67 10.52 -8.41
CA MET A 147 7.62 11.37 -7.85
C MET A 147 6.98 12.18 -8.98
N LEU A 148 5.66 12.03 -9.21
CA LEU A 148 4.95 12.83 -10.22
C LEU A 148 4.54 14.21 -9.71
N GLY A 149 4.33 14.36 -8.41
CA GLY A 149 4.10 15.64 -7.76
C GLY A 149 2.71 16.24 -7.93
N TYR A 150 1.73 15.51 -8.49
CA TYR A 150 0.34 15.96 -8.59
C TYR A 150 -0.26 16.10 -7.19
N PHE A 151 -1.30 16.96 -7.04
CA PHE A 151 -1.70 17.36 -5.69
C PHE A 151 -2.63 16.36 -5.00
N ASN A 152 -2.46 16.24 -3.69
CA ASN A 152 -3.23 15.34 -2.84
C ASN A 152 -4.72 15.70 -2.83
N ASP A 153 -5.57 14.66 -2.83
CA ASP A 153 -7.03 14.74 -2.88
C ASP A 153 -7.57 15.42 -4.17
N THR A 154 -6.78 15.50 -5.25
CA THR A 154 -7.21 16.05 -6.53
C THR A 154 -7.35 15.02 -7.65
N LEU A 155 -6.76 13.80 -7.49
CA LEU A 155 -6.69 12.81 -8.58
C LEU A 155 -8.07 12.46 -9.18
N ALA A 156 -9.12 12.40 -8.36
CA ALA A 156 -10.47 12.12 -8.84
C ALA A 156 -11.02 13.26 -9.73
N ALA A 157 -10.75 14.52 -9.37
CA ALA A 157 -11.13 15.67 -10.18
C ALA A 157 -10.32 15.72 -11.49
N LEU A 158 -9.02 15.40 -11.43
CA LEU A 158 -8.17 15.28 -12.63
C LEU A 158 -8.66 14.21 -13.61
N TYR A 159 -9.26 13.13 -13.10
CA TYR A 159 -9.84 12.08 -13.93
C TYR A 159 -11.15 12.51 -14.58
N SER A 160 -12.00 13.21 -13.81
CA SER A 160 -13.32 13.66 -14.31
C SER A 160 -13.23 14.78 -15.32
N ASP A 161 -12.31 15.75 -15.09
CA ASP A 161 -12.13 16.93 -15.93
C ASP A 161 -10.64 17.12 -16.28
N PRO A 162 -10.09 16.34 -17.23
CA PRO A 162 -8.64 16.23 -17.42
C PRO A 162 -7.96 17.51 -17.93
N ASP A 163 -8.70 18.45 -18.50
CA ASP A 163 -8.16 19.71 -19.01
C ASP A 163 -8.23 20.87 -18.00
N VAL A 164 -8.93 20.67 -16.87
CA VAL A 164 -9.15 21.72 -15.87
C VAL A 164 -8.07 21.62 -14.79
N PRO A 165 -7.20 22.64 -14.65
CA PRO A 165 -6.20 22.66 -13.60
C PRO A 165 -6.84 22.65 -12.20
N GLN A 166 -6.37 21.78 -11.34
CA GLN A 166 -6.81 21.71 -9.94
C GLN A 166 -5.74 22.33 -9.03
N PRO A 167 -6.04 23.35 -8.22
CA PRO A 167 -5.09 23.90 -7.26
C PRO A 167 -4.85 22.91 -6.10
N SER A 168 -3.70 23.03 -5.43
CA SER A 168 -3.52 22.35 -4.15
C SER A 168 -4.50 22.88 -3.11
N HIS A 169 -5.06 21.99 -2.30
CA HIS A 169 -6.02 22.36 -1.26
C HIS A 169 -5.42 23.22 -0.15
N SER A 170 -4.13 23.20 0.06
CA SER A 170 -3.52 23.87 1.20
C SER A 170 -2.17 24.52 0.91
N ALA A 171 -1.40 24.05 -0.06
CA ALA A 171 -0.17 24.71 -0.46
C ALA A 171 -0.44 25.76 -1.56
N ARG A 172 0.28 26.88 -1.50
CA ARG A 172 0.26 27.90 -2.55
C ARG A 172 1.60 27.98 -3.26
N ASP A 173 1.60 28.55 -4.46
CA ASP A 173 2.81 28.77 -5.27
C ASP A 173 3.61 27.46 -5.50
N VAL A 174 2.88 26.37 -5.75
CA VAL A 174 3.41 25.05 -6.06
C VAL A 174 2.91 24.56 -7.41
N THR A 175 3.77 23.87 -8.13
CA THR A 175 3.45 23.08 -9.32
C THR A 175 3.86 21.63 -9.07
N PRO A 176 3.48 20.67 -9.89
CA PRO A 176 4.00 19.31 -9.77
C PRO A 176 5.54 19.27 -9.77
N ASP A 177 6.21 20.12 -10.55
CA ASP A 177 7.68 20.23 -10.58
C ASP A 177 8.28 20.55 -9.22
N THR A 178 7.56 21.26 -8.36
CA THR A 178 8.00 21.58 -6.99
C THR A 178 8.44 20.35 -6.21
N PHE A 179 7.87 19.19 -6.48
CA PHE A 179 8.10 17.95 -5.73
C PHE A 179 8.93 16.91 -6.49
N ARG A 180 9.35 17.18 -7.75
CA ARG A 180 10.09 16.27 -8.64
C ARG A 180 11.61 16.30 -8.48
N GLN A 181 12.15 17.12 -7.62
CA GLN A 181 13.58 17.43 -7.54
C GLN A 181 14.50 16.24 -7.24
N TRP A 182 13.96 15.10 -6.83
CA TRP A 182 14.73 13.86 -6.59
C TRP A 182 14.53 12.80 -7.67
N ASN A 183 13.81 13.11 -8.75
CA ASN A 183 13.71 12.22 -9.89
C ASN A 183 15.05 12.12 -10.61
N HIS A 184 15.41 10.93 -11.04
CA HIS A 184 16.60 10.65 -11.84
C HIS A 184 16.32 10.49 -13.33
N LEU A 185 15.08 10.67 -13.75
CA LEU A 185 14.64 10.65 -15.16
C LEU A 185 13.84 11.91 -15.46
N ALA A 186 13.80 12.28 -16.74
CA ALA A 186 12.97 13.38 -17.22
C ALA A 186 11.57 12.88 -17.58
N LEU A 187 10.57 13.66 -17.21
CA LEU A 187 9.17 13.43 -17.57
C LEU A 187 8.73 14.40 -18.69
N PRO A 188 7.72 14.06 -19.50
CA PRO A 188 7.27 14.90 -20.61
C PRO A 188 6.90 16.33 -20.21
N ASN A 189 6.37 16.50 -19.00
CA ASN A 189 5.88 17.79 -18.52
C ASN A 189 6.86 18.55 -17.61
N ASP A 190 8.10 18.09 -17.45
CA ASP A 190 9.08 18.73 -16.58
C ASP A 190 9.36 20.19 -16.99
N GLY A 191 9.38 21.08 -16.00
CA GLY A 191 9.57 22.51 -16.15
C GLY A 191 8.31 23.30 -16.55
N GLN A 192 7.22 22.62 -16.89
CA GLN A 192 5.92 23.21 -17.24
C GLN A 192 4.72 22.42 -16.74
N ALA A 193 4.94 21.51 -15.80
CA ALA A 193 3.89 20.64 -15.29
C ALA A 193 2.77 21.45 -14.62
N THR A 194 1.55 21.22 -15.06
CA THR A 194 0.33 21.72 -14.43
C THR A 194 -0.43 20.57 -13.79
N ASN A 195 -1.12 20.83 -12.68
CA ASN A 195 -1.92 19.80 -12.00
C ASN A 195 -3.21 19.56 -12.78
N THR A 196 -3.09 18.88 -13.94
CA THR A 196 -4.19 18.49 -14.84
C THR A 196 -4.16 16.99 -15.09
N GLY A 197 -5.32 16.42 -15.39
CA GLY A 197 -5.42 15.00 -15.77
C GLY A 197 -4.64 14.69 -17.06
N ARG A 198 -4.60 15.64 -18.00
CA ARG A 198 -3.84 15.49 -19.24
C ARG A 198 -2.33 15.35 -19.00
N CYS A 199 -1.75 16.20 -18.15
CA CYS A 199 -0.34 16.09 -17.79
C CYS A 199 -0.05 14.77 -17.07
N LEU A 200 -0.90 14.37 -16.12
CA LEU A 200 -0.76 13.09 -15.41
C LEU A 200 -0.83 11.91 -16.40
N GLN A 201 -1.75 11.94 -17.34
CA GLN A 201 -1.89 10.90 -18.35
C GLN A 201 -0.65 10.78 -19.22
N GLN A 202 -0.09 11.90 -19.70
CA GLN A 202 1.13 11.92 -20.50
C GLN A 202 2.34 11.36 -19.75
N ASP A 203 2.50 11.74 -18.47
CA ASP A 203 3.59 11.23 -17.63
C ASP A 203 3.46 9.72 -17.41
N LEU A 204 2.25 9.22 -17.16
CA LEU A 204 2.01 7.77 -16.96
C LEU A 204 2.25 6.97 -18.25
N ILE A 205 1.80 7.46 -19.41
CA ILE A 205 2.05 6.81 -20.70
C ILE A 205 3.56 6.72 -20.97
N ALA A 206 4.27 7.84 -20.81
CA ALA A 206 5.72 7.86 -21.00
C ALA A 206 6.46 6.88 -20.09
N LEU A 207 6.02 6.75 -18.84
CA LEU A 207 6.60 5.78 -17.90
C LEU A 207 6.27 4.33 -18.30
N LEU A 208 5.05 4.03 -18.72
CA LEU A 208 4.69 2.69 -19.21
C LEU A 208 5.53 2.29 -20.43
N ASP A 209 5.70 3.21 -21.39
CA ASP A 209 6.47 2.97 -22.62
C ASP A 209 7.99 2.88 -22.37
N LEU A 210 8.49 3.59 -21.34
CA LEU A 210 9.89 3.54 -20.91
C LEU A 210 10.21 2.24 -20.15
N ILE A 211 9.39 1.95 -19.11
CA ILE A 211 9.64 0.85 -18.17
C ILE A 211 9.27 -0.49 -18.80
N LYS A 212 8.21 -0.52 -19.58
CA LYS A 212 7.61 -1.73 -20.19
C LYS A 212 7.32 -2.82 -19.14
N PRO A 213 6.53 -2.50 -18.11
CA PRO A 213 6.32 -3.43 -17.01
C PRO A 213 5.53 -4.67 -17.45
N THR A 214 5.97 -5.86 -17.06
CA THR A 214 5.18 -7.10 -17.19
C THR A 214 4.08 -7.16 -16.14
N THR A 215 4.34 -6.59 -14.97
CA THR A 215 3.42 -6.55 -13.84
C THR A 215 3.23 -5.11 -13.35
N VAL A 216 1.98 -4.69 -13.19
CA VAL A 216 1.62 -3.44 -12.53
C VAL A 216 0.96 -3.71 -11.20
N ILE A 217 1.28 -2.91 -10.17
CA ILE A 217 0.72 -3.00 -8.82
C ILE A 217 0.06 -1.66 -8.49
N THR A 218 -1.22 -1.66 -8.11
CA THR A 218 -1.99 -0.43 -7.91
C THR A 218 -3.07 -0.66 -6.83
N PRO A 219 -3.64 0.38 -6.22
CA PRO A 219 -4.74 0.20 -5.28
C PRO A 219 -5.94 -0.52 -5.88
N HIS A 220 -6.69 -1.24 -5.05
CA HIS A 220 -7.91 -1.92 -5.49
C HIS A 220 -9.08 -0.92 -5.56
N PRO A 221 -9.59 -0.56 -6.75
CA PRO A 221 -10.53 0.55 -6.91
C PRO A 221 -11.94 0.27 -6.37
N GLU A 222 -12.26 -1.00 -6.10
CA GLU A 222 -13.58 -1.40 -5.55
C GLU A 222 -13.53 -1.67 -4.05
N LEU A 223 -12.34 -1.86 -3.46
CA LEU A 223 -12.16 -2.20 -2.05
C LEU A 223 -11.58 -1.07 -1.22
N ASP A 224 -10.58 -0.37 -1.74
CA ASP A 224 -10.03 0.78 -1.06
C ASP A 224 -10.98 1.98 -1.22
N PRO A 225 -11.46 2.57 -0.12
CA PRO A 225 -12.44 3.65 -0.18
C PRO A 225 -11.81 5.03 -0.41
N HIS A 226 -10.49 5.15 -0.45
CA HIS A 226 -9.84 6.44 -0.63
C HIS A 226 -10.00 6.94 -2.07
N THR A 227 -10.48 8.16 -2.24
CA THR A 227 -10.77 8.72 -3.57
C THR A 227 -9.55 8.78 -4.47
N ASP A 228 -8.39 9.17 -3.95
CA ASP A 228 -7.13 9.19 -4.71
C ASP A 228 -6.66 7.78 -5.07
N HIS A 229 -6.91 6.77 -4.22
CA HIS A 229 -6.56 5.38 -4.54
C HIS A 229 -7.40 4.84 -5.69
N ILE A 230 -8.69 5.10 -5.67
CA ILE A 230 -9.59 4.73 -6.77
C ILE A 230 -9.12 5.42 -8.06
N ALA A 231 -8.91 6.74 -7.99
CA ALA A 231 -8.53 7.54 -9.15
C ALA A 231 -7.14 7.17 -9.70
N ALA A 232 -6.18 6.83 -8.86
CA ALA A 232 -4.85 6.38 -9.29
C ALA A 232 -4.95 5.16 -10.21
N THR A 233 -5.79 4.19 -9.86
CA THR A 233 -6.02 3.01 -10.69
C THR A 233 -6.77 3.36 -11.97
N GLU A 234 -7.75 4.26 -11.92
CA GLU A 234 -8.44 4.73 -13.15
C GLU A 234 -7.50 5.44 -14.12
N HIS A 235 -6.63 6.31 -13.61
CA HIS A 235 -5.59 6.98 -14.43
C HIS A 235 -4.62 5.97 -15.03
N LEU A 236 -4.17 4.98 -14.25
CA LEU A 236 -3.31 3.90 -14.76
C LEU A 236 -4.01 3.12 -15.89
N LEU A 237 -5.26 2.70 -15.67
CA LEU A 237 -6.03 1.97 -16.69
C LEU A 237 -6.26 2.78 -17.96
N ALA A 238 -6.45 4.10 -17.84
CA ALA A 238 -6.55 4.99 -18.98
C ALA A 238 -5.20 5.08 -19.72
N ALA A 239 -4.09 5.26 -19.00
CA ALA A 239 -2.75 5.30 -19.58
C ALA A 239 -2.38 4.00 -20.31
N MET A 240 -2.72 2.85 -19.72
CA MET A 240 -2.47 1.54 -20.34
C MET A 240 -3.22 1.32 -21.67
N ARG A 241 -4.35 1.99 -21.88
CA ARG A 241 -5.08 1.91 -23.16
C ARG A 241 -4.44 2.74 -24.28
N GLU A 242 -3.64 3.73 -23.92
CA GLU A 242 -3.00 4.66 -24.85
C GLU A 242 -1.49 4.38 -25.01
N SER A 243 -0.88 3.66 -24.06
CA SER A 243 0.52 3.23 -24.10
C SER A 243 0.75 2.21 -25.23
N GLU A 244 1.93 2.24 -25.82
CA GLU A 244 2.38 1.23 -26.78
C GLU A 244 2.68 -0.11 -26.11
N HIS A 245 2.82 -0.11 -24.78
CA HIS A 245 3.12 -1.29 -23.97
C HIS A 245 1.91 -1.72 -23.14
N SER A 246 1.64 -3.03 -23.15
CA SER A 246 0.55 -3.66 -22.38
C SER A 246 1.08 -4.61 -21.34
N PRO A 247 0.96 -4.31 -20.04
CA PRO A 247 1.31 -5.25 -18.96
C PRO A 247 0.48 -6.53 -19.04
N GLU A 248 1.06 -7.65 -18.60
CA GLU A 248 0.38 -8.95 -18.59
C GLU A 248 -0.45 -9.18 -17.33
N THR A 249 0.05 -8.68 -16.20
CA THR A 249 -0.55 -8.92 -14.89
C THR A 249 -0.78 -7.61 -14.14
N MET A 250 -1.94 -7.53 -13.47
CA MET A 250 -2.24 -6.48 -12.50
C MET A 250 -2.41 -7.08 -11.12
N LEU A 251 -1.68 -6.55 -10.14
CA LEU A 251 -1.83 -6.85 -8.73
C LEU A 251 -2.50 -5.66 -8.03
N LEU A 252 -3.56 -5.94 -7.31
CA LEU A 252 -4.36 -4.94 -6.63
C LEU A 252 -4.20 -5.07 -5.13
N TYR A 253 -3.85 -3.97 -4.45
CA TYR A 253 -3.72 -3.90 -3.00
C TYR A 253 -4.78 -2.97 -2.38
N ALA A 254 -5.00 -3.07 -1.08
CA ALA A 254 -5.76 -2.07 -0.33
C ALA A 254 -5.07 -1.76 0.99
N ASN A 255 -4.76 -0.50 1.20
CA ASN A 255 -4.24 0.00 2.46
C ASN A 255 -5.37 0.39 3.42
N HIS A 256 -6.56 0.65 2.89
CA HIS A 256 -7.77 0.98 3.65
C HIS A 256 -8.91 0.05 3.28
N LEU A 257 -9.55 -0.56 4.28
CA LEU A 257 -10.78 -1.33 4.10
C LEU A 257 -11.87 -0.76 4.99
N LYS A 258 -12.83 -0.09 4.39
CA LYS A 258 -13.89 0.64 5.10
C LYS A 258 -14.83 -0.28 5.91
N SER A 259 -15.12 -1.46 5.38
CA SER A 259 -16.05 -2.43 5.97
C SER A 259 -15.41 -3.36 7.00
N THR A 260 -14.09 -3.36 7.11
CA THR A 260 -13.35 -4.31 7.92
C THR A 260 -12.49 -3.61 8.95
N ARG A 261 -12.99 -3.47 10.18
CA ARG A 261 -12.19 -2.86 11.27
C ARG A 261 -10.92 -3.67 11.52
N GLY A 262 -9.77 -2.97 11.50
CA GLY A 262 -8.48 -3.53 11.85
C GLY A 262 -7.89 -4.48 10.80
N PHE A 263 -8.18 -4.27 9.54
CA PHE A 263 -7.46 -4.95 8.44
C PHE A 263 -6.08 -4.29 8.19
N PRO A 264 -5.03 -5.09 7.93
CA PRO A 264 -4.90 -6.53 8.20
C PRO A 264 -4.98 -6.85 9.70
N ARG A 265 -5.75 -7.89 10.06
CA ARG A 265 -6.06 -8.19 11.47
C ARG A 265 -4.90 -8.81 12.22
N GLY A 266 -4.95 -8.66 13.53
CA GLY A 266 -3.99 -9.27 14.45
C GLY A 266 -2.76 -8.40 14.72
N PRO A 267 -1.86 -8.87 15.59
CA PRO A 267 -0.62 -8.20 15.92
C PRO A 267 0.39 -8.21 14.75
N ALA A 268 1.51 -7.50 14.93
CA ALA A 268 2.68 -7.70 14.10
C ALA A 268 3.02 -9.19 14.02
N HIS A 269 3.58 -9.64 12.91
CA HIS A 269 3.87 -11.05 12.60
C HIS A 269 2.66 -11.96 12.35
N ALA A 270 1.42 -11.52 12.58
CA ALA A 270 0.27 -12.31 12.21
C ALA A 270 0.25 -12.58 10.70
N ALA A 271 -0.28 -13.73 10.30
CA ALA A 271 -0.58 -13.95 8.89
C ALA A 271 -1.63 -12.95 8.42
N ALA A 272 -1.42 -12.33 7.27
CA ALA A 272 -2.45 -11.54 6.64
C ALA A 272 -3.52 -12.45 6.07
N GLY A 273 -4.77 -12.25 6.48
CA GLY A 273 -5.92 -12.85 5.85
C GLY A 273 -6.13 -12.27 4.46
N VAL A 274 -6.52 -13.09 3.52
CA VAL A 274 -6.92 -12.63 2.20
C VAL A 274 -8.34 -12.08 2.26
N TRP A 275 -8.65 -11.20 1.39
CA TRP A 275 -9.86 -10.40 1.19
C TRP A 275 -11.17 -11.13 1.51
N PRO A 276 -12.24 -10.38 1.82
CA PRO A 276 -13.54 -10.99 2.05
C PRO A 276 -13.96 -11.88 0.88
N THR A 277 -14.31 -13.10 1.17
CA THR A 277 -14.75 -14.13 0.21
C THR A 277 -16.03 -13.76 -0.56
N GLN A 278 -16.61 -12.60 -0.28
CA GLN A 278 -17.87 -12.14 -0.86
C GLN A 278 -17.72 -11.50 -2.24
N MET A 279 -16.49 -11.18 -2.67
CA MET A 279 -16.24 -10.59 -3.98
C MET A 279 -15.93 -11.69 -5.00
N ALA A 280 -16.96 -12.26 -5.57
CA ALA A 280 -16.81 -13.31 -6.59
C ALA A 280 -16.46 -12.76 -7.98
N THR A 281 -16.76 -11.50 -8.26
CA THR A 281 -16.53 -10.85 -9.56
C THR A 281 -16.14 -9.39 -9.38
N SER A 282 -15.16 -8.92 -10.13
CA SER A 282 -14.75 -7.53 -10.26
C SER A 282 -15.08 -7.04 -11.68
N ARG A 283 -15.33 -5.73 -11.84
CA ARG A 283 -15.41 -5.08 -13.16
C ARG A 283 -14.11 -5.20 -13.95
N LEU A 284 -12.99 -5.46 -13.27
CA LEU A 284 -11.67 -5.64 -13.87
C LEU A 284 -11.43 -7.08 -14.38
N GLY A 285 -12.36 -8.00 -14.15
CA GLY A 285 -12.28 -9.37 -14.61
C GLY A 285 -12.23 -10.42 -13.50
N GLU A 286 -11.86 -11.64 -13.86
CA GLU A 286 -11.67 -12.74 -12.91
C GLU A 286 -10.38 -12.50 -12.14
N TRP A 287 -10.48 -12.41 -10.83
CA TRP A 287 -9.34 -12.21 -9.96
C TRP A 287 -8.96 -13.49 -9.19
N ARG A 288 -7.66 -13.58 -8.96
CA ARG A 288 -7.03 -14.64 -8.18
C ARG A 288 -6.38 -14.01 -6.97
N LEU A 289 -6.00 -14.84 -6.02
CA LEU A 289 -5.29 -14.37 -4.84
C LEU A 289 -3.80 -14.60 -5.01
N MET A 290 -3.03 -13.58 -4.67
CA MET A 290 -1.59 -13.66 -4.54
C MET A 290 -1.19 -13.28 -3.12
N SER A 291 -0.20 -13.96 -2.59
CA SER A 291 0.36 -13.63 -1.28
C SER A 291 1.86 -13.87 -1.28
N THR A 292 2.61 -12.88 -0.83
CA THR A 292 4.06 -12.96 -0.63
C THR A 292 4.34 -13.16 0.86
N ARG A 293 5.11 -14.20 1.20
CA ARG A 293 5.56 -14.41 2.58
C ARG A 293 6.76 -13.53 2.89
N LEU A 294 6.71 -12.88 4.04
CA LEU A 294 7.81 -12.12 4.61
C LEU A 294 8.43 -12.92 5.76
N ASP A 295 9.72 -13.17 5.69
CA ASP A 295 10.46 -13.68 6.84
C ASP A 295 10.61 -12.60 7.93
N LEU A 296 11.14 -12.99 9.07
CA LEU A 296 11.25 -12.08 10.21
C LEU A 296 12.16 -10.88 9.91
N GLU A 297 13.22 -11.08 9.14
CA GLU A 297 14.14 -10.00 8.80
C GLU A 297 13.51 -8.96 7.86
N THR A 298 12.83 -9.43 6.83
CA THR A 298 12.05 -8.56 5.94
C THR A 298 10.96 -7.77 6.69
N GLN A 299 10.29 -8.42 7.66
CA GLN A 299 9.31 -7.73 8.52
C GLN A 299 9.96 -6.62 9.36
N LYS A 300 11.16 -6.84 9.90
CA LYS A 300 11.92 -5.81 10.64
C LYS A 300 12.33 -4.66 9.72
N GLN A 301 12.83 -4.97 8.53
CA GLN A 301 13.18 -3.97 7.53
C GLN A 301 11.96 -3.13 7.12
N LYS A 302 10.80 -3.77 6.87
CA LYS A 302 9.54 -3.07 6.64
C LYS A 302 9.17 -2.14 7.80
N ALA A 303 9.34 -2.60 9.04
CA ALA A 303 9.08 -1.77 10.22
C ALA A 303 10.00 -0.53 10.26
N LEU A 304 11.28 -0.69 9.94
CA LEU A 304 12.22 0.44 9.85
C LEU A 304 11.86 1.39 8.71
N ALA A 305 11.49 0.87 7.55
CA ALA A 305 11.04 1.67 6.42
C ALA A 305 9.81 2.52 6.77
N LEU A 306 8.78 1.92 7.35
CA LEU A 306 7.61 2.65 7.82
C LEU A 306 7.95 3.68 8.90
N HIS A 307 8.92 3.39 9.78
CA HIS A 307 9.37 4.33 10.81
C HIS A 307 10.14 5.52 10.24
N SER A 308 10.83 5.36 9.14
CA SER A 308 11.56 6.44 8.46
C SER A 308 10.63 7.47 7.79
N MET A 309 9.37 7.09 7.55
CA MET A 309 8.39 7.97 6.91
C MET A 309 7.73 8.90 7.93
N HIS A 310 7.79 10.21 7.68
CA HIS A 310 7.38 11.23 8.64
C HIS A 310 5.91 11.12 9.07
N ASP A 311 5.00 10.80 8.17
CA ASP A 311 3.57 10.68 8.51
C ASP A 311 3.27 9.43 9.35
N LEU A 312 4.10 8.40 9.26
CA LEU A 312 3.94 7.14 9.97
C LEU A 312 4.75 7.05 11.26
N GLY A 313 5.90 7.73 11.33
CA GLY A 313 6.82 7.70 12.48
C GLY A 313 6.37 8.50 13.71
N GLY A 314 5.35 9.35 13.58
CA GLY A 314 4.87 10.23 14.66
C GLY A 314 4.28 9.47 15.86
N LYS A 315 4.61 9.89 17.08
CA LYS A 315 4.02 9.31 18.29
C LYS A 315 2.56 9.79 18.43
N PRO A 316 1.60 8.89 18.68
CA PRO A 316 0.22 9.30 18.92
C PRO A 316 0.14 10.20 20.16
N GLY A 317 -0.64 11.28 20.08
CA GLY A 317 -0.86 12.20 21.19
C GLY A 317 -1.38 11.50 22.45
N LEU A 318 -1.16 12.09 23.62
CA LEU A 318 -1.51 11.50 24.92
C LEU A 318 -2.99 11.08 25.01
N GLU A 319 -3.91 11.93 24.53
CA GLU A 319 -5.36 11.62 24.51
C GLU A 319 -5.66 10.36 23.73
N ARG A 320 -5.06 10.20 22.54
CA ARG A 320 -5.24 9.04 21.69
C ARG A 320 -4.64 7.77 22.31
N ARG A 321 -3.52 7.90 23.02
CA ARG A 321 -2.92 6.82 23.81
C ARG A 321 -3.82 6.36 24.93
N TRP A 322 -4.38 7.29 25.73
CA TRP A 322 -5.32 7.01 26.81
C TRP A 322 -6.61 6.35 26.32
N LYS A 323 -7.21 6.91 25.27
CA LYS A 323 -8.43 6.37 24.67
C LYS A 323 -8.22 4.93 24.18
N ARG A 324 -7.07 4.63 23.58
CA ARG A 324 -6.72 3.27 23.16
C ARG A 324 -6.52 2.31 24.35
N GLN A 325 -5.87 2.78 25.38
CA GLN A 325 -5.63 1.97 26.57
C GLN A 325 -6.95 1.65 27.28
N LEU A 326 -7.85 2.62 27.36
CA LEU A 326 -9.20 2.42 27.90
C LEU A 326 -10.02 1.44 27.04
N MET A 327 -10.02 1.62 25.73
CA MET A 327 -10.73 0.72 24.81
C MET A 327 -10.17 -0.72 24.85
N ARG A 328 -8.87 -0.89 25.01
CA ARG A 328 -8.26 -2.22 25.22
C ARG A 328 -8.71 -2.86 26.52
N TRP A 329 -8.71 -2.10 27.58
CA TRP A 329 -9.17 -2.57 28.89
C TRP A 329 -10.65 -2.98 28.86
N LEU A 330 -11.50 -2.17 28.21
CA LEU A 330 -12.92 -2.49 28.06
C LEU A 330 -13.20 -3.67 27.12
N SER A 331 -12.35 -3.91 26.14
CA SER A 331 -12.51 -5.01 25.17
C SER A 331 -12.00 -6.35 25.67
N GLY A 332 -11.33 -6.39 26.82
CA GLY A 332 -10.72 -7.62 27.34
C GLY A 332 -9.62 -8.23 26.47
N VAL A 333 -9.19 -7.50 25.44
CA VAL A 333 -8.10 -7.95 24.55
C VAL A 333 -6.79 -7.84 25.31
N PRO A 334 -6.03 -8.94 25.51
CA PRO A 334 -4.75 -8.88 26.19
C PRO A 334 -3.82 -7.88 25.49
N PRO A 335 -2.94 -7.18 26.23
CA PRO A 335 -1.96 -6.30 25.63
C PRO A 335 -1.09 -7.14 24.69
N HIS A 336 -1.20 -6.87 23.42
CA HIS A 336 -0.34 -7.50 22.42
C HIS A 336 1.11 -7.14 22.71
N GLN A 337 2.04 -8.00 22.35
CA GLN A 337 3.50 -7.79 22.49
C GLN A 337 4.00 -6.74 21.47
N TRP A 338 3.30 -5.66 21.35
CA TRP A 338 3.50 -4.57 20.40
C TRP A 338 4.80 -3.78 20.58
N LYS A 339 5.51 -4.06 21.68
CA LYS A 339 6.71 -3.32 22.06
C LYS A 339 7.92 -3.64 21.18
N GLU A 340 7.84 -4.69 20.38
CA GLU A 340 8.98 -5.13 19.57
C GLU A 340 9.26 -4.21 18.39
N TYR A 341 8.23 -3.53 17.80
CA TYR A 341 8.39 -2.70 16.61
C TYR A 341 7.87 -1.26 16.75
N GLY A 342 7.66 -0.76 17.97
CA GLY A 342 7.15 0.58 18.20
C GLY A 342 5.66 0.67 18.42
N GLY A 343 5.20 1.84 18.86
CA GLY A 343 3.82 2.06 19.34
C GLY A 343 2.84 2.57 18.28
N HIS A 344 3.21 2.59 16.99
CA HIS A 344 2.39 3.17 15.94
C HIS A 344 1.37 2.17 15.38
N ASP A 345 0.19 2.65 14.98
CA ASP A 345 -0.88 1.76 14.49
C ASP A 345 -0.50 1.05 13.19
N TYR A 346 0.20 1.73 12.29
CA TYR A 346 0.61 1.17 11.01
C TYR A 346 1.60 0.02 11.15
N PHE A 347 2.53 0.07 12.13
CA PHE A 347 3.40 -1.06 12.42
C PHE A 347 2.61 -2.29 12.83
N GLN A 348 1.54 -2.06 13.56
CA GLN A 348 0.71 -3.12 14.10
C GLN A 348 -0.16 -3.76 13.02
N THR A 349 -0.62 -2.97 12.06
CA THR A 349 -1.56 -3.43 11.03
C THR A 349 -0.86 -3.88 9.76
N HIS A 350 0.29 -3.32 9.39
CA HIS A 350 0.94 -3.57 8.10
C HIS A 350 2.23 -4.38 8.17
N VAL A 351 2.88 -4.53 9.34
CA VAL A 351 4.00 -5.46 9.49
C VAL A 351 3.46 -6.85 9.79
N LYS A 352 3.19 -7.62 8.75
CA LYS A 352 2.61 -8.97 8.81
C LYS A 352 3.57 -10.01 8.24
N ALA A 353 3.26 -11.27 8.48
CA ALA A 353 3.99 -12.38 7.87
C ALA A 353 3.70 -12.54 6.36
N HIS A 354 2.71 -11.81 5.84
CA HIS A 354 2.35 -11.84 4.43
C HIS A 354 1.90 -10.46 3.95
N GLU A 355 2.18 -10.19 2.68
CA GLU A 355 1.49 -9.18 1.87
C GLU A 355 0.54 -9.90 0.93
N VAL A 356 -0.63 -9.30 0.69
CA VAL A 356 -1.72 -9.96 -0.04
C VAL A 356 -2.28 -9.05 -1.12
N PHE A 357 -2.53 -9.64 -2.29
CA PHE A 357 -3.00 -8.93 -3.48
C PHE A 357 -4.13 -9.71 -4.16
N CYS A 358 -5.00 -8.98 -4.86
CA CYS A 358 -5.80 -9.57 -5.93
C CYS A 358 -4.97 -9.54 -7.21
N SER A 359 -4.82 -10.67 -7.89
CA SER A 359 -4.12 -10.79 -9.16
C SER A 359 -5.13 -10.94 -10.30
N ILE A 360 -4.99 -10.12 -11.31
CA ILE A 360 -5.80 -10.14 -12.54
C ILE A 360 -4.86 -10.37 -13.72
N GLN A 361 -5.18 -11.37 -14.53
CA GLN A 361 -4.51 -11.55 -15.82
C GLN A 361 -5.18 -10.63 -16.83
N LEU A 362 -4.42 -9.67 -17.35
CA LEU A 362 -4.92 -8.73 -18.34
C LEU A 362 -5.03 -9.41 -19.69
N LYS A 363 -6.11 -9.11 -20.42
CA LYS A 363 -6.35 -9.56 -21.78
C LYS A 363 -6.60 -8.33 -22.62
N TRP A 364 -5.69 -8.05 -23.49
CA TRP A 364 -5.71 -6.92 -24.43
C TRP A 364 -6.35 -7.29 -25.75
#